data_e1543239bcccf0d2ffa9241a673a2c4a
#
_entry.id   e1543239bcccf0d2ffa9241a673a2c4a
#
_cell.length_a   1.000
_cell.length_b   1.000
_cell.length_c   1.000
_cell.angle_alpha   90.00
_cell.angle_beta   90.00
_cell.angle_gamma   90.00
#
_symmetry.space_group_name_H-M   'P 1'
#
loop_
_entity.id
_entity.type
_entity.pdbx_description
1 polymer ?
#
loop_
_entity_poly.entity_id
_entity_poly.type
_entity_poly.pdbx_seq_one_letter_code
_entity_poly.pdbx_strand_id
1 'polypeptide(L)'
;LASGHCNKLEAKLAQFERRYPIDEIRRQIADDCLQRAADAQGIYTLTVPTGGGKTLASLRHALHHAQTHGLERIIYIIPYTSIIDQNAEAVRDILGDEWVLEHHSNLDPEKQTWQNKLLSENWNKPIVFTTMVQFLDAWFGGGTRGARHIHPMANSVLIFDEIQTLPVKCVHLFCNALNWLVQFGGSSAVLCTATQPLLSACGVDEFPEDKRALVKARGLLQLASNAEIMGKNQALDKLFADLSRVEIKFNEKAGGWSVDEAGAFLLTQFQTALSCLFIVNTKKWAKDLYQYCQQQNVPSEALFHLSTNQCAAHRKALFARMKQRLEKKLPVVCISTQLIEAGVDISMACVIRALGGLDSIAQAAGRCNRHGENAGKGRVWVLNLQEPSLAKVLPDIDAGQQQAERVLREFAGQDILQPKAMRQYFEYYFYQRSDEMAYAVKNSASGSLLDWLSDNGYNNYAAKNDQRRQTKQYPLLMHSFKSAGRAFQVIDAPTRAVIVPYGEGKALIAKLCGEYEPKAFYGYLNQAQRFSVNVFPNVWEKLIESNAIHEIADTGVYYLNERHYSEEYGLAADEVAPMDFYDL
;
A
#
# COMPACT_ATOMS: atom_id res chain seq x y z
N LEU A 1 -16.77 -14.37 -17.02
CA LEU A 1 -16.85 -14.97 -15.68
C LEU A 1 -18.12 -15.83 -15.61
N ALA A 2 -17.96 -17.16 -15.47
CA ALA A 2 -19.06 -18.09 -15.54
C ALA A 2 -19.87 -18.13 -14.22
N SER A 3 -21.16 -18.45 -14.29
CA SER A 3 -22.07 -18.64 -13.14
C SER A 3 -21.51 -19.61 -12.07
N GLY A 4 -20.63 -20.53 -12.46
CA GLY A 4 -19.96 -21.45 -11.54
C GLY A 4 -19.08 -20.78 -10.47
N HIS A 5 -18.49 -19.59 -10.75
CA HIS A 5 -17.65 -18.89 -9.77
C HIS A 5 -18.48 -18.23 -8.67
N CYS A 6 -19.62 -17.63 -9.03
CA CYS A 6 -20.57 -17.10 -8.05
C CYS A 6 -21.03 -18.22 -7.10
N ASN A 7 -21.42 -19.38 -7.63
CA ASN A 7 -21.88 -20.52 -6.83
C ASN A 7 -20.80 -21.04 -5.87
N LYS A 8 -19.52 -21.10 -6.30
CA LYS A 8 -18.40 -21.51 -5.44
C LYS A 8 -18.22 -20.54 -4.26
N LEU A 9 -18.27 -19.23 -4.54
CA LEU A 9 -18.16 -18.20 -3.50
C LEU A 9 -19.34 -18.27 -2.52
N GLU A 10 -20.58 -18.34 -3.01
CA GLU A 10 -21.78 -18.45 -2.15
C GLU A 10 -21.73 -19.69 -1.27
N ALA A 11 -21.33 -20.85 -1.82
CA ALA A 11 -21.15 -22.08 -1.05
C ALA A 11 -20.10 -21.92 0.06
N LYS A 12 -19.00 -21.20 -0.21
CA LYS A 12 -17.96 -20.93 0.79
C LYS A 12 -18.45 -19.98 1.88
N LEU A 13 -19.13 -18.89 1.49
CA LEU A 13 -19.68 -17.93 2.45
C LEU A 13 -20.74 -18.56 3.37
N ALA A 14 -21.53 -19.49 2.85
CA ALA A 14 -22.51 -20.24 3.65
C ALA A 14 -21.87 -21.16 4.72
N GLN A 15 -20.61 -21.57 4.53
CA GLN A 15 -19.87 -22.43 5.46
C GLN A 15 -19.24 -21.67 6.63
N PHE A 16 -19.16 -20.31 6.56
CA PHE A 16 -18.57 -19.55 7.66
C PHE A 16 -19.43 -19.60 8.92
N GLU A 17 -18.83 -20.13 9.98
CA GLU A 17 -19.44 -20.18 11.30
C GLU A 17 -19.47 -18.79 11.95
N ARG A 18 -20.53 -18.50 12.66
CA ARG A 18 -20.67 -17.27 13.47
C ARG A 18 -20.04 -17.51 14.84
N ARG A 19 -18.79 -17.16 15.00
CA ARG A 19 -18.05 -17.33 16.26
C ARG A 19 -18.07 -16.07 17.12
N TYR A 20 -18.12 -14.91 16.49
CA TYR A 20 -18.05 -13.61 17.13
C TYR A 20 -19.12 -12.65 16.58
N PRO A 21 -19.53 -11.63 17.35
CA PRO A 21 -20.50 -10.62 16.88
C PRO A 21 -20.10 -9.94 15.58
N ILE A 22 -18.80 -9.78 15.32
CA ILE A 22 -18.27 -9.19 14.10
C ILE A 22 -18.61 -10.00 12.85
N ASP A 23 -18.84 -11.30 12.97
CA ASP A 23 -19.10 -12.16 11.81
C ASP A 23 -20.51 -11.88 11.23
N GLU A 24 -21.45 -11.44 12.07
CA GLU A 24 -22.76 -10.97 11.60
C GLU A 24 -22.65 -9.69 10.80
N ILE A 25 -21.81 -8.73 11.27
CA ILE A 25 -21.58 -7.48 10.56
C ILE A 25 -20.87 -7.74 9.22
N ARG A 26 -19.88 -8.63 9.19
CA ARG A 26 -19.20 -9.05 7.95
C ARG A 26 -20.18 -9.65 6.94
N ARG A 27 -21.13 -10.42 7.42
CA ARG A 27 -22.18 -11.00 6.58
C ARG A 27 -23.07 -9.92 6.01
N GLN A 28 -23.54 -8.97 6.84
CA GLN A 28 -24.36 -7.85 6.38
C GLN A 28 -23.63 -7.05 5.30
N ILE A 29 -22.33 -6.73 5.49
CA ILE A 29 -21.49 -6.05 4.49
C ILE A 29 -21.47 -6.84 3.17
N ALA A 30 -21.29 -8.17 3.26
CA ALA A 30 -21.26 -9.01 2.06
C ALA A 30 -22.62 -9.11 1.38
N ASP A 31 -23.73 -9.08 2.13
CA ASP A 31 -25.10 -9.09 1.59
C ASP A 31 -25.45 -7.74 0.92
N ASP A 32 -25.04 -6.61 1.52
CA ASP A 32 -25.19 -5.29 0.89
C ASP A 32 -24.37 -5.20 -0.41
N CYS A 33 -23.15 -5.75 -0.44
CA CYS A 33 -22.34 -5.86 -1.64
C CYS A 33 -23.02 -6.71 -2.74
N LEU A 34 -23.66 -7.82 -2.39
CA LEU A 34 -24.43 -8.63 -3.33
C LEU A 34 -25.62 -7.87 -3.90
N GLN A 35 -26.40 -7.22 -3.03
CA GLN A 35 -27.58 -6.47 -3.44
C GLN A 35 -27.24 -5.36 -4.44
N ARG A 36 -26.12 -4.66 -4.22
CA ARG A 36 -25.66 -3.57 -5.08
C ARG A 36 -24.95 -4.03 -6.36
N ALA A 37 -24.68 -5.34 -6.50
CA ALA A 37 -24.04 -5.89 -7.70
C ALA A 37 -24.93 -5.80 -8.96
N ALA A 38 -26.24 -5.63 -8.80
CA ALA A 38 -27.19 -5.43 -9.91
C ALA A 38 -27.26 -3.97 -10.41
N ASP A 39 -26.66 -3.02 -9.71
CA ASP A 39 -26.66 -1.60 -10.11
C ASP A 39 -25.93 -1.41 -11.46
N ALA A 40 -26.22 -0.28 -12.14
CA ALA A 40 -25.60 0.04 -13.42
C ALA A 40 -24.05 0.10 -13.32
N GLN A 41 -23.38 -0.06 -14.47
CA GLN A 41 -21.93 0.13 -14.53
C GLN A 41 -21.54 1.55 -14.10
N GLY A 42 -20.45 1.68 -13.33
CA GLY A 42 -20.03 2.97 -12.77
C GLY A 42 -18.82 2.87 -11.85
N ILE A 43 -18.50 3.98 -11.21
CA ILE A 43 -17.48 4.06 -10.15
C ILE A 43 -18.19 4.08 -8.80
N TYR A 44 -17.91 3.06 -7.98
CA TYR A 44 -18.49 2.85 -6.66
C TYR A 44 -17.45 3.01 -5.56
N THR A 45 -17.91 3.28 -4.35
CA THR A 45 -17.09 3.29 -3.13
C THR A 45 -17.57 2.22 -2.16
N LEU A 46 -16.64 1.54 -1.53
CA LEU A 46 -16.89 0.55 -0.48
C LEU A 46 -16.15 0.99 0.78
N THR A 47 -16.85 1.71 1.65
CA THR A 47 -16.28 2.28 2.87
C THR A 47 -16.55 1.35 4.05
N VAL A 48 -15.55 0.55 4.39
CA VAL A 48 -15.64 -0.46 5.45
C VAL A 48 -14.40 -0.39 6.34
N PRO A 49 -14.54 -0.31 7.68
CA PRO A 49 -13.42 -0.34 8.61
C PRO A 49 -12.52 -1.57 8.42
N THR A 50 -11.26 -1.45 8.87
CA THR A 50 -10.32 -2.57 8.87
C THR A 50 -10.88 -3.76 9.65
N GLY A 51 -10.75 -4.98 9.08
CA GLY A 51 -11.30 -6.20 9.68
C GLY A 51 -12.78 -6.47 9.38
N GLY A 52 -13.47 -5.58 8.64
CA GLY A 52 -14.88 -5.76 8.24
C GLY A 52 -15.09 -6.74 7.06
N GLY A 53 -14.06 -7.45 6.59
CA GLY A 53 -14.20 -8.47 5.54
C GLY A 53 -14.24 -7.94 4.10
N LYS A 54 -13.63 -6.77 3.84
CA LYS A 54 -13.61 -6.08 2.52
C LYS A 54 -13.29 -7.00 1.35
N THR A 55 -12.28 -7.87 1.46
CA THR A 55 -11.79 -8.70 0.36
C THR A 55 -12.87 -9.64 -0.20
N LEU A 56 -13.58 -10.38 0.66
CA LEU A 56 -14.63 -11.29 0.22
C LEU A 56 -15.91 -10.56 -0.18
N ALA A 57 -16.23 -9.46 0.49
CA ALA A 57 -17.39 -8.64 0.17
C ALA A 57 -17.22 -7.97 -1.22
N SER A 58 -16.06 -7.40 -1.51
CA SER A 58 -15.75 -6.82 -2.83
C SER A 58 -15.68 -7.88 -3.93
N LEU A 59 -15.16 -9.09 -3.62
CA LEU A 59 -15.18 -10.21 -4.57
C LEU A 59 -16.60 -10.63 -4.91
N ARG A 60 -17.48 -10.72 -3.89
CA ARG A 60 -18.89 -11.07 -4.08
C ARG A 60 -19.59 -10.05 -4.98
N HIS A 61 -19.42 -8.76 -4.69
CA HIS A 61 -19.92 -7.69 -5.56
C HIS A 61 -19.40 -7.84 -6.99
N ALA A 62 -18.08 -7.97 -7.17
CA ALA A 62 -17.46 -7.99 -8.48
C ALA A 62 -17.87 -9.20 -9.33
N LEU A 63 -17.97 -10.40 -8.74
CA LEU A 63 -18.40 -11.60 -9.46
C LEU A 63 -19.85 -11.48 -9.95
N HIS A 64 -20.76 -11.07 -9.06
CA HIS A 64 -22.17 -10.90 -9.42
C HIS A 64 -22.40 -9.73 -10.38
N HIS A 65 -21.67 -8.61 -10.19
CA HIS A 65 -21.71 -7.46 -11.10
C HIS A 65 -21.18 -7.83 -12.49
N ALA A 66 -20.06 -8.56 -12.56
CA ALA A 66 -19.52 -9.05 -13.82
C ALA A 66 -20.49 -10.02 -14.54
N GLN A 67 -21.16 -10.89 -13.78
CA GLN A 67 -22.18 -11.77 -14.35
C GLN A 67 -23.38 -11.00 -14.90
N THR A 68 -23.87 -10.00 -14.17
CA THR A 68 -25.02 -9.19 -14.55
C THR A 68 -24.76 -8.38 -15.82
N HIS A 69 -23.56 -7.81 -15.95
CA HIS A 69 -23.20 -6.90 -17.04
C HIS A 69 -22.33 -7.54 -18.14
N GLY A 70 -22.06 -8.84 -18.08
CA GLY A 70 -21.27 -9.53 -19.08
C GLY A 70 -19.77 -9.13 -19.09
N LEU A 71 -19.22 -8.71 -17.95
CA LEU A 71 -17.82 -8.29 -17.85
C LEU A 71 -16.89 -9.51 -17.80
N GLU A 72 -15.72 -9.38 -18.42
CA GLU A 72 -14.84 -10.53 -18.68
C GLU A 72 -13.86 -10.81 -17.54
N ARG A 73 -13.44 -9.78 -16.79
CA ARG A 73 -12.36 -9.89 -15.79
C ARG A 73 -12.68 -9.13 -14.52
N ILE A 74 -12.02 -9.56 -13.45
CA ILE A 74 -11.92 -8.83 -12.19
C ILE A 74 -10.45 -8.53 -11.95
N ILE A 75 -10.09 -7.26 -11.78
CA ILE A 75 -8.71 -6.83 -11.58
C ILE A 75 -8.61 -6.15 -10.22
N TYR A 76 -7.88 -6.78 -9.29
CA TYR A 76 -7.54 -6.20 -8.01
C TYR A 76 -6.27 -5.37 -8.11
N ILE A 77 -6.36 -4.11 -7.76
CA ILE A 77 -5.25 -3.16 -7.70
C ILE A 77 -4.97 -2.85 -6.24
N ILE A 78 -3.82 -3.31 -5.73
CA ILE A 78 -3.47 -3.30 -4.31
C ILE A 78 -2.14 -2.57 -4.13
N PRO A 79 -1.96 -1.75 -3.06
CA PRO A 79 -0.75 -0.94 -2.92
C PRO A 79 0.51 -1.75 -2.58
N TYR A 80 0.37 -2.88 -1.88
CA TYR A 80 1.50 -3.62 -1.31
C TYR A 80 1.50 -5.08 -1.77
N THR A 81 2.66 -5.57 -2.21
CA THR A 81 2.84 -6.95 -2.69
C THR A 81 2.52 -8.00 -1.63
N SER A 82 2.81 -7.72 -0.34
CA SER A 82 2.49 -8.63 0.76
C SER A 82 0.99 -8.87 0.97
N ILE A 83 0.15 -7.90 0.58
CA ILE A 83 -1.32 -8.06 0.63
C ILE A 83 -1.80 -8.87 -0.57
N ILE A 84 -1.14 -8.74 -1.71
CA ILE A 84 -1.51 -9.48 -2.92
C ILE A 84 -1.45 -10.97 -2.65
N ASP A 85 -0.34 -11.47 -2.11
CA ASP A 85 -0.17 -12.91 -1.80
C ASP A 85 -1.33 -13.45 -0.95
N GLN A 86 -1.69 -12.75 0.13
CA GLN A 86 -2.76 -13.16 1.03
C GLN A 86 -4.16 -13.12 0.38
N ASN A 87 -4.47 -12.05 -0.33
CA ASN A 87 -5.76 -11.88 -0.97
C ASN A 87 -5.92 -12.86 -2.16
N ALA A 88 -4.86 -13.05 -2.94
CA ALA A 88 -4.86 -14.02 -4.04
C ALA A 88 -4.99 -15.45 -3.54
N GLU A 89 -4.31 -15.82 -2.44
CA GLU A 89 -4.45 -17.14 -1.82
C GLU A 89 -5.89 -17.40 -1.35
N ALA A 90 -6.49 -16.44 -0.64
CA ALA A 90 -7.89 -16.54 -0.20
C ALA A 90 -8.87 -16.72 -1.37
N VAL A 91 -8.62 -16.09 -2.52
CA VAL A 91 -9.45 -16.24 -3.73
C VAL A 91 -9.17 -17.57 -4.44
N ARG A 92 -7.92 -18.04 -4.47
CA ARG A 92 -7.56 -19.36 -5.02
C ARG A 92 -8.21 -20.50 -4.26
N ASP A 93 -8.23 -20.42 -2.93
CA ASP A 93 -8.86 -21.43 -2.06
C ASP A 93 -10.36 -21.59 -2.36
N ILE A 94 -11.00 -20.57 -2.90
CA ILE A 94 -12.42 -20.57 -3.22
C ILE A 94 -12.67 -20.97 -4.68
N LEU A 95 -11.92 -20.38 -5.60
CA LEU A 95 -12.21 -20.47 -7.04
C LEU A 95 -11.34 -21.46 -7.79
N GLY A 96 -10.11 -21.70 -7.32
CA GLY A 96 -9.09 -22.54 -7.94
C GLY A 96 -7.93 -21.72 -8.51
N ASP A 97 -6.73 -22.31 -8.52
CA ASP A 97 -5.48 -21.66 -8.95
C ASP A 97 -5.49 -21.30 -10.45
N GLU A 98 -6.20 -22.09 -11.26
CA GLU A 98 -6.31 -21.88 -12.69
C GLU A 98 -6.97 -20.55 -13.07
N TRP A 99 -7.73 -19.92 -12.17
CA TRP A 99 -8.50 -18.69 -12.42
C TRP A 99 -7.79 -17.41 -11.98
N VAL A 100 -6.76 -17.53 -11.14
CA VAL A 100 -6.11 -16.39 -10.49
C VAL A 100 -4.72 -16.18 -11.06
N LEU A 101 -4.39 -14.92 -11.40
CA LEU A 101 -3.06 -14.47 -11.80
C LEU A 101 -2.56 -13.42 -10.81
N GLU A 102 -1.34 -13.57 -10.34
CA GLU A 102 -0.60 -12.50 -9.65
C GLU A 102 0.40 -11.85 -10.61
N HIS A 103 0.45 -10.52 -10.59
CA HIS A 103 1.41 -9.75 -11.38
C HIS A 103 2.01 -8.63 -10.55
N HIS A 104 3.16 -8.89 -9.94
CA HIS A 104 3.95 -7.92 -9.16
C HIS A 104 5.45 -8.31 -9.15
N SER A 105 6.30 -7.42 -8.64
CA SER A 105 7.76 -7.57 -8.65
C SER A 105 8.32 -8.68 -7.74
N ASN A 106 7.55 -9.18 -6.77
CA ASN A 106 8.01 -10.12 -5.74
C ASN A 106 7.39 -11.53 -5.90
N LEU A 107 7.03 -11.93 -7.12
CA LEU A 107 6.48 -13.27 -7.38
C LEU A 107 7.49 -14.37 -7.02
N ASP A 108 6.98 -15.41 -6.34
CA ASP A 108 7.76 -16.60 -6.01
C ASP A 108 8.24 -17.28 -7.30
N PRO A 109 9.54 -17.46 -7.52
CA PRO A 109 10.09 -18.05 -8.73
C PRO A 109 9.61 -19.47 -9.01
N GLU A 110 9.27 -20.24 -7.96
CA GLU A 110 8.73 -21.59 -8.09
C GLU A 110 7.34 -21.62 -8.73
N LYS A 111 6.59 -20.51 -8.59
CA LYS A 111 5.28 -20.31 -9.23
C LYS A 111 5.38 -19.73 -10.65
N GLN A 112 6.56 -19.28 -11.09
CA GLN A 112 6.80 -18.72 -12.42
C GLN A 112 7.08 -19.81 -13.46
N THR A 113 6.05 -20.53 -13.89
CA THR A 113 6.16 -21.34 -15.11
C THR A 113 6.24 -20.45 -16.35
N TRP A 114 6.77 -20.97 -17.46
CA TRP A 114 6.80 -20.27 -18.76
C TRP A 114 5.38 -19.81 -19.19
N GLN A 115 4.38 -20.63 -18.89
CA GLN A 115 2.98 -20.30 -19.13
C GLN A 115 2.50 -19.13 -18.27
N ASN A 116 2.86 -19.10 -16.98
CA ASN A 116 2.49 -17.98 -16.08
C ASN A 116 3.16 -16.66 -16.51
N LYS A 117 4.37 -16.72 -17.07
CA LYS A 117 5.06 -15.54 -17.60
C LYS A 117 4.37 -14.97 -18.84
N LEU A 118 3.93 -15.81 -19.77
CA LEU A 118 3.12 -15.41 -20.94
C LEU A 118 1.73 -14.88 -20.52
N LEU A 119 1.11 -15.50 -19.52
CA LEU A 119 -0.18 -15.08 -18.98
C LEU A 119 -0.08 -13.72 -18.28
N SER A 120 1.04 -13.46 -17.56
CA SER A 120 1.28 -12.17 -16.89
C SER A 120 1.60 -11.05 -17.88
N GLU A 121 2.19 -11.35 -19.03
CA GLU A 121 2.42 -10.33 -20.07
C GLU A 121 1.13 -9.74 -20.66
N ASN A 122 0.03 -10.49 -20.65
CA ASN A 122 -1.23 -10.09 -21.28
C ASN A 122 -2.44 -10.14 -20.32
N TRP A 123 -2.25 -10.46 -19.04
CA TRP A 123 -3.32 -10.64 -18.04
C TRP A 123 -4.47 -11.56 -18.52
N ASN A 124 -4.10 -12.70 -19.08
CA ASN A 124 -5.06 -13.61 -19.73
C ASN A 124 -5.85 -14.52 -18.77
N LYS A 125 -5.93 -14.18 -17.47
CA LYS A 125 -6.79 -14.89 -16.53
C LYS A 125 -7.99 -14.03 -16.10
N PRO A 126 -9.11 -14.65 -15.71
CA PRO A 126 -10.32 -13.93 -15.32
C PRO A 126 -10.16 -13.07 -14.06
N ILE A 127 -9.27 -13.47 -13.15
CA ILE A 127 -9.00 -12.71 -11.92
C ILE A 127 -7.51 -12.39 -11.87
N VAL A 128 -7.19 -11.09 -11.81
CA VAL A 128 -5.82 -10.59 -11.82
C VAL A 128 -5.59 -9.77 -10.54
N PHE A 129 -4.51 -10.07 -9.85
CA PHE A 129 -4.00 -9.27 -8.74
C PHE A 129 -2.76 -8.53 -9.19
N THR A 130 -2.76 -7.20 -9.05
CA THR A 130 -1.64 -6.35 -9.45
C THR A 130 -1.46 -5.19 -8.49
N THR A 131 -0.41 -4.38 -8.69
CA THR A 131 -0.13 -3.23 -7.84
C THR A 131 -0.65 -1.92 -8.46
N MET A 132 -0.88 -0.91 -7.60
CA MET A 132 -1.17 0.46 -8.04
C MET A 132 -0.05 1.00 -8.96
N VAL A 133 1.20 0.63 -8.69
CA VAL A 133 2.35 1.01 -9.53
C VAL A 133 2.19 0.45 -10.95
N GLN A 134 1.85 -0.84 -11.08
CA GLN A 134 1.66 -1.47 -12.40
C GLN A 134 0.46 -0.89 -13.15
N PHE A 135 -0.62 -0.54 -12.44
CA PHE A 135 -1.77 0.14 -13.03
C PHE A 135 -1.39 1.50 -13.61
N LEU A 136 -0.72 2.34 -12.82
CA LEU A 136 -0.31 3.67 -13.25
C LEU A 136 0.78 3.63 -14.35
N ASP A 137 1.74 2.70 -14.24
CA ASP A 137 2.77 2.49 -15.27
C ASP A 137 2.18 2.00 -16.60
N ALA A 138 1.12 1.21 -16.58
CA ALA A 138 0.42 0.80 -17.80
C ALA A 138 -0.15 2.00 -18.56
N TRP A 139 -0.69 3.00 -17.86
CA TRP A 139 -1.32 4.18 -18.44
C TRP A 139 -0.32 5.28 -18.82
N PHE A 140 0.66 5.53 -17.96
CA PHE A 140 1.48 6.74 -18.03
C PHE A 140 2.96 6.45 -18.18
N GLY A 141 3.40 5.21 -17.98
CA GLY A 141 4.78 4.78 -18.13
C GLY A 141 5.25 4.76 -19.59
N GLY A 142 6.57 4.85 -19.79
CA GLY A 142 7.18 4.74 -21.11
C GLY A 142 7.30 3.29 -21.58
N GLY A 143 7.09 3.07 -22.89
CA GLY A 143 7.31 1.78 -23.54
C GLY A 143 6.04 0.99 -23.85
N THR A 144 6.21 -0.11 -24.59
CA THR A 144 5.07 -0.90 -25.10
C THR A 144 4.61 -2.00 -24.15
N ARG A 145 5.43 -2.38 -23.16
CA ARG A 145 5.15 -3.52 -22.27
C ARG A 145 3.98 -3.19 -21.32
N GLY A 146 4.01 -2.03 -20.67
CA GLY A 146 2.93 -1.58 -19.81
C GLY A 146 1.63 -1.35 -20.56
N ALA A 147 1.69 -0.73 -21.73
CA ALA A 147 0.52 -0.41 -22.56
C ALA A 147 -0.33 -1.64 -22.94
N ARG A 148 0.24 -2.85 -22.99
CA ARG A 148 -0.52 -4.09 -23.23
C ARG A 148 -1.53 -4.40 -22.14
N HIS A 149 -1.29 -3.93 -20.91
CA HIS A 149 -2.18 -4.16 -19.78
C HIS A 149 -3.43 -3.26 -19.78
N ILE A 150 -3.46 -2.20 -20.62
CA ILE A 150 -4.64 -1.33 -20.74
C ILE A 150 -5.82 -2.10 -21.37
N HIS A 151 -5.55 -2.91 -22.39
CA HIS A 151 -6.60 -3.66 -23.08
C HIS A 151 -7.40 -4.60 -22.13
N PRO A 152 -6.77 -5.42 -21.26
CA PRO A 152 -7.50 -6.25 -20.30
C PRO A 152 -8.28 -5.47 -19.24
N MET A 153 -7.98 -4.17 -19.02
CA MET A 153 -8.73 -3.32 -18.10
C MET A 153 -10.09 -2.92 -18.67
N ALA A 154 -10.26 -2.90 -19.99
CA ALA A 154 -11.56 -2.70 -20.60
C ALA A 154 -12.48 -3.90 -20.35
N ASN A 155 -13.80 -3.65 -20.30
CA ASN A 155 -14.82 -4.66 -20.05
C ASN A 155 -14.55 -5.51 -18.80
N SER A 156 -14.13 -4.85 -17.71
CA SER A 156 -13.72 -5.51 -16.46
C SER A 156 -14.30 -4.81 -15.22
N VAL A 157 -14.27 -5.50 -14.08
CA VAL A 157 -14.48 -4.90 -12.76
C VAL A 157 -13.11 -4.62 -12.14
N LEU A 158 -12.82 -3.36 -11.86
CA LEU A 158 -11.58 -2.90 -11.25
C LEU A 158 -11.82 -2.67 -9.75
N ILE A 159 -11.07 -3.36 -8.89
CA ILE A 159 -11.16 -3.18 -7.44
C ILE A 159 -9.87 -2.55 -6.95
N PHE A 160 -9.96 -1.31 -6.47
CA PHE A 160 -8.85 -0.59 -5.87
C PHE A 160 -8.90 -0.75 -4.36
N ASP A 161 -8.06 -1.60 -3.80
CA ASP A 161 -7.98 -1.79 -2.35
C ASP A 161 -7.02 -0.77 -1.74
N GLU A 162 -7.37 -0.24 -0.56
CA GLU A 162 -6.64 0.82 0.15
C GLU A 162 -6.33 2.03 -0.75
N ILE A 163 -7.34 2.54 -1.46
CA ILE A 163 -7.22 3.64 -2.45
C ILE A 163 -6.60 4.93 -1.88
N GLN A 164 -6.67 5.16 -0.58
CA GLN A 164 -6.04 6.31 0.08
C GLN A 164 -4.51 6.33 -0.05
N THR A 165 -3.89 5.21 -0.43
CA THR A 165 -2.45 5.13 -0.69
C THR A 165 -2.03 5.63 -2.07
N LEU A 166 -2.99 6.09 -2.89
CA LEU A 166 -2.71 6.70 -4.18
C LEU A 166 -1.77 7.91 -4.02
N PRO A 167 -0.61 7.96 -4.67
CA PRO A 167 0.29 9.11 -4.57
C PRO A 167 -0.41 10.40 -5.00
N VAL A 168 -0.34 11.45 -4.18
CA VAL A 168 -1.03 12.73 -4.44
C VAL A 168 -0.73 13.27 -5.83
N LYS A 169 0.52 13.20 -6.27
CA LYS A 169 0.94 13.65 -7.60
C LYS A 169 0.22 12.93 -8.76
N CYS A 170 -0.32 11.73 -8.53
CA CYS A 170 -1.01 10.93 -9.55
C CYS A 170 -2.53 11.09 -9.54
N VAL A 171 -3.11 11.88 -8.64
CA VAL A 171 -4.58 11.95 -8.43
C VAL A 171 -5.32 12.31 -9.72
N HIS A 172 -4.98 13.42 -10.39
CA HIS A 172 -5.68 13.80 -11.62
C HIS A 172 -5.46 12.82 -12.77
N LEU A 173 -4.26 12.26 -12.89
CA LEU A 173 -3.95 11.23 -13.89
C LEU A 173 -4.82 9.98 -13.65
N PHE A 174 -4.87 9.50 -12.41
CA PHE A 174 -5.71 8.36 -12.01
C PHE A 174 -7.19 8.61 -12.28
N CYS A 175 -7.72 9.77 -11.86
CA CYS A 175 -9.13 10.11 -12.06
C CYS A 175 -9.51 10.12 -13.54
N ASN A 176 -8.67 10.72 -14.39
CA ASN A 176 -8.93 10.77 -15.84
C ASN A 176 -8.87 9.36 -16.47
N ALA A 177 -7.88 8.53 -16.11
CA ALA A 177 -7.77 7.17 -16.62
C ALA A 177 -8.99 6.31 -16.21
N LEU A 178 -9.40 6.41 -14.94
CA LEU A 178 -10.52 5.62 -14.44
C LEU A 178 -11.86 6.07 -15.01
N ASN A 179 -12.11 7.38 -15.13
CA ASN A 179 -13.29 7.91 -15.80
C ASN A 179 -13.36 7.41 -17.25
N TRP A 180 -12.23 7.42 -17.97
CA TRP A 180 -12.18 6.93 -19.34
C TRP A 180 -12.52 5.43 -19.43
N LEU A 181 -11.95 4.60 -18.54
CA LEU A 181 -12.23 3.15 -18.50
C LEU A 181 -13.72 2.86 -18.27
N VAL A 182 -14.36 3.62 -17.40
CA VAL A 182 -15.79 3.41 -17.11
C VAL A 182 -16.68 3.95 -18.23
N GLN A 183 -16.37 5.13 -18.77
CA GLN A 183 -17.22 5.77 -19.80
C GLN A 183 -17.06 5.12 -21.18
N PHE A 184 -15.85 4.75 -21.57
CA PHE A 184 -15.52 4.29 -22.92
C PHE A 184 -15.00 2.86 -22.96
N GLY A 185 -14.36 2.38 -21.89
CA GLY A 185 -13.84 1.02 -21.78
C GLY A 185 -14.88 -0.02 -21.36
N GLY A 186 -16.13 0.39 -21.04
CA GLY A 186 -17.20 -0.51 -20.61
C GLY A 186 -16.93 -1.21 -19.27
N SER A 187 -16.10 -0.62 -18.42
CA SER A 187 -15.71 -1.21 -17.14
C SER A 187 -16.50 -0.63 -15.97
N SER A 188 -16.44 -1.29 -14.82
CA SER A 188 -16.87 -0.74 -13.53
C SER A 188 -15.73 -0.72 -12.54
N ALA A 189 -15.78 0.18 -11.56
CA ALA A 189 -14.75 0.28 -10.53
C ALA A 189 -15.34 0.34 -9.14
N VAL A 190 -14.64 -0.28 -8.16
CA VAL A 190 -14.96 -0.22 -6.74
C VAL A 190 -13.72 0.28 -5.98
N LEU A 191 -13.86 1.40 -5.29
CA LEU A 191 -12.81 1.99 -4.47
C LEU A 191 -12.99 1.53 -3.03
N CYS A 192 -12.18 0.59 -2.59
CA CYS A 192 -12.26 -0.03 -1.27
C CYS A 192 -11.31 0.65 -0.29
N THR A 193 -11.82 1.08 0.87
CA THR A 193 -10.99 1.61 1.96
C THR A 193 -11.80 1.74 3.25
N ALA A 194 -11.12 1.87 4.39
CA ALA A 194 -11.72 2.35 5.63
C ALA A 194 -11.86 3.90 5.65
N THR A 195 -11.07 4.59 4.80
CA THR A 195 -10.88 6.04 4.83
C THR A 195 -10.93 6.58 3.41
N GLN A 196 -12.13 6.95 2.93
CA GLN A 196 -12.30 7.42 1.54
C GLN A 196 -11.57 8.76 1.30
N PRO A 197 -10.61 8.80 0.38
CA PRO A 197 -9.99 10.05 -0.04
C PRO A 197 -10.96 10.87 -0.90
N LEU A 198 -10.76 12.19 -0.93
CA LEU A 198 -11.63 13.13 -1.64
C LEU A 198 -11.26 13.19 -3.13
N LEU A 199 -11.56 12.13 -3.88
CA LEU A 199 -11.24 12.03 -5.31
C LEU A 199 -12.39 12.47 -6.23
N SER A 200 -13.56 12.77 -5.68
CA SER A 200 -14.74 13.22 -6.44
C SER A 200 -15.02 14.71 -6.28
N ALA A 201 -15.88 15.25 -7.12
CA ALA A 201 -16.30 16.64 -7.07
C ALA A 201 -16.90 17.03 -5.70
N CYS A 202 -17.68 16.14 -5.07
CA CYS A 202 -18.23 16.35 -3.73
C CYS A 202 -17.17 16.44 -2.63
N GLY A 203 -15.99 15.87 -2.86
CA GLY A 203 -14.88 15.90 -1.91
C GLY A 203 -14.17 17.25 -1.82
N VAL A 204 -14.37 18.15 -2.77
CA VAL A 204 -13.70 19.47 -2.82
C VAL A 204 -14.68 20.64 -2.70
N ASP A 205 -15.92 20.38 -2.28
CA ASP A 205 -16.93 21.44 -2.19
C ASP A 205 -16.59 22.52 -1.18
N GLU A 206 -15.83 22.19 -0.12
CA GLU A 206 -15.33 23.12 0.89
C GLU A 206 -14.10 23.94 0.45
N PHE A 207 -13.53 23.65 -0.72
CA PHE A 207 -12.40 24.42 -1.24
C PHE A 207 -12.87 25.80 -1.70
N PRO A 208 -12.03 26.88 -1.57
CA PRO A 208 -12.27 28.16 -2.19
C PRO A 208 -12.59 28.02 -3.68
N GLU A 209 -13.45 28.89 -4.21
CA GLU A 209 -14.02 28.75 -5.54
C GLU A 209 -12.97 28.65 -6.66
N ASP A 210 -11.94 29.48 -6.60
CA ASP A 210 -10.81 29.47 -7.55
C ASP A 210 -10.05 28.13 -7.55
N LYS A 211 -9.73 27.62 -6.36
CA LYS A 211 -9.04 26.36 -6.18
C LYS A 211 -9.91 25.17 -6.57
N ARG A 212 -11.18 25.20 -6.17
CA ARG A 212 -12.18 24.20 -6.53
C ARG A 212 -12.39 24.11 -8.05
N ALA A 213 -12.51 25.25 -8.72
CA ALA A 213 -12.65 25.33 -10.16
C ALA A 213 -11.44 24.71 -10.88
N LEU A 214 -10.22 25.03 -10.45
CA LEU A 214 -8.99 24.47 -11.01
C LEU A 214 -8.89 22.95 -10.83
N VAL A 215 -9.17 22.45 -9.63
CA VAL A 215 -9.12 21.01 -9.32
C VAL A 215 -10.18 20.25 -10.12
N LYS A 216 -11.41 20.78 -10.23
CA LYS A 216 -12.49 20.20 -11.05
C LYS A 216 -12.12 20.19 -12.54
N ALA A 217 -11.52 21.26 -13.05
CA ALA A 217 -11.11 21.37 -14.46
C ALA A 217 -9.99 20.37 -14.83
N ARG A 218 -9.11 20.02 -13.90
CA ARG A 218 -8.05 19.01 -14.09
C ARG A 218 -8.54 17.56 -14.06
N GLY A 219 -9.75 17.31 -13.60
CA GLY A 219 -10.42 16.02 -13.58
C GLY A 219 -10.44 15.36 -12.21
N LEU A 220 -11.67 15.08 -11.77
CA LEU A 220 -11.99 14.31 -10.58
C LEU A 220 -12.87 13.12 -10.96
N LEU A 221 -13.02 12.15 -10.07
CA LEU A 221 -13.83 10.97 -10.32
C LEU A 221 -15.30 11.33 -10.52
N GLN A 222 -15.90 10.73 -11.54
CA GLN A 222 -17.32 10.80 -11.83
C GLN A 222 -18.00 9.56 -11.23
N LEU A 223 -18.39 9.69 -9.97
CA LEU A 223 -19.02 8.61 -9.23
C LEU A 223 -20.44 8.32 -9.73
N ALA A 224 -20.88 7.09 -9.57
CA ALA A 224 -22.27 6.70 -9.77
C ALA A 224 -23.22 7.50 -8.84
N SER A 225 -24.48 7.64 -9.20
CA SER A 225 -25.47 8.45 -8.44
C SER A 225 -25.66 7.98 -7.00
N ASN A 226 -25.49 6.69 -6.72
CA ASN A 226 -25.49 6.08 -5.39
C ASN A 226 -24.18 5.31 -5.19
N ALA A 227 -23.04 6.02 -5.26
CA ALA A 227 -21.73 5.39 -5.32
C ALA A 227 -21.39 4.57 -4.08
N GLU A 228 -21.78 5.01 -2.87
CA GLU A 228 -21.41 4.29 -1.64
C GLU A 228 -22.27 3.03 -1.46
N ILE A 229 -21.59 1.86 -1.48
CA ILE A 229 -22.25 0.55 -1.39
C ILE A 229 -22.88 0.33 0.00
N MET A 230 -22.22 0.80 1.06
CA MET A 230 -22.70 0.64 2.44
C MET A 230 -23.79 1.64 2.83
N GLY A 231 -24.31 2.43 1.88
CA GLY A 231 -25.31 3.47 2.15
C GLY A 231 -24.71 4.79 2.62
N LYS A 232 -25.58 5.77 2.91
CA LYS A 232 -25.13 7.15 3.20
C LYS A 232 -25.13 7.44 4.70
N ASN A 233 -24.22 8.31 5.11
CA ASN A 233 -24.13 8.98 6.42
C ASN A 233 -24.51 8.09 7.63
N GLN A 234 -25.78 8.06 8.04
CA GLN A 234 -26.23 7.33 9.24
C GLN A 234 -25.93 5.83 9.20
N ALA A 235 -25.98 5.20 8.01
CA ALA A 235 -25.64 3.78 7.85
C ALA A 235 -24.13 3.57 8.03
N LEU A 236 -23.30 4.45 7.48
CA LEU A 236 -21.85 4.43 7.68
C LEU A 236 -21.48 4.71 9.13
N ASP A 237 -22.04 5.75 9.75
CA ASP A 237 -21.76 6.09 11.15
C ASP A 237 -22.09 4.93 12.08
N LYS A 238 -23.23 4.24 11.84
CA LYS A 238 -23.61 3.05 12.57
C LYS A 238 -22.61 1.90 12.34
N LEU A 239 -22.26 1.62 11.09
CA LEU A 239 -21.29 0.57 10.74
C LEU A 239 -19.94 0.79 11.44
N PHE A 240 -19.44 2.03 11.46
CA PHE A 240 -18.19 2.38 12.14
C PHE A 240 -18.32 2.27 13.66
N ALA A 241 -19.45 2.64 14.24
CA ALA A 241 -19.71 2.46 15.67
C ALA A 241 -19.76 0.97 16.06
N ASP A 242 -20.48 0.15 15.28
CA ASP A 242 -20.63 -1.30 15.52
C ASP A 242 -19.29 -2.04 15.37
N LEU A 243 -18.40 -1.56 14.50
CA LEU A 243 -17.05 -2.10 14.31
C LEU A 243 -15.98 -1.44 15.19
N SER A 244 -16.34 -0.47 16.05
CA SER A 244 -15.40 0.21 16.94
C SER A 244 -14.91 -0.73 18.04
N ARG A 245 -13.66 -1.18 17.92
CA ARG A 245 -13.00 -2.18 18.78
C ARG A 245 -11.83 -1.61 19.57
N VAL A 246 -11.51 -0.35 19.36
CA VAL A 246 -10.37 0.32 19.97
C VAL A 246 -10.74 1.68 20.53
N GLU A 247 -9.98 2.12 21.51
CA GLU A 247 -9.97 3.50 22.00
C GLU A 247 -8.63 4.13 21.62
N ILE A 248 -8.67 5.24 20.88
CA ILE A 248 -7.47 5.98 20.47
C ILE A 248 -7.28 7.17 21.37
N LYS A 249 -6.08 7.30 21.93
CA LYS A 249 -5.67 8.41 22.79
C LYS A 249 -4.45 9.11 22.23
N PHE A 250 -4.57 10.38 21.96
CA PHE A 250 -3.43 11.23 21.63
C PHE A 250 -2.73 11.67 22.91
N ASN A 251 -1.53 11.16 23.15
CA ASN A 251 -0.72 11.51 24.30
C ASN A 251 0.38 12.48 23.85
N GLU A 252 -0.04 13.73 23.69
CA GLU A 252 0.81 14.82 23.25
C GLU A 252 1.74 15.27 24.37
N LYS A 253 3.01 15.51 24.05
CA LYS A 253 4.01 16.05 24.95
C LYS A 253 4.68 17.28 24.34
N ALA A 254 4.79 18.35 25.11
CA ALA A 254 5.55 19.52 24.71
C ALA A 254 7.02 19.16 24.41
N GLY A 255 7.48 19.49 23.21
CA GLY A 255 8.82 19.12 22.72
C GLY A 255 8.96 17.67 22.24
N GLY A 256 7.89 16.88 22.29
CA GLY A 256 7.87 15.49 21.84
C GLY A 256 8.43 14.49 22.87
N TRP A 257 8.20 13.20 22.62
CA TRP A 257 8.71 12.09 23.41
C TRP A 257 10.11 11.69 22.97
N SER A 258 11.06 11.60 23.90
CA SER A 258 12.38 11.04 23.65
C SER A 258 12.33 9.51 23.51
N VAL A 259 13.41 8.88 23.02
CA VAL A 259 13.50 7.42 22.90
C VAL A 259 13.30 6.73 24.25
N ASP A 260 13.98 7.23 25.29
CA ASP A 260 13.91 6.65 26.64
C ASP A 260 12.50 6.73 27.23
N GLU A 261 11.85 7.88 27.08
CA GLU A 261 10.49 8.09 27.57
C GLU A 261 9.46 7.25 26.82
N ALA A 262 9.57 7.19 25.48
CA ALA A 262 8.71 6.39 24.65
C ALA A 262 8.92 4.88 24.89
N GLY A 263 10.17 4.46 25.13
CA GLY A 263 10.53 3.10 25.51
C GLY A 263 9.98 2.71 26.89
N ALA A 264 10.13 3.58 27.89
CA ALA A 264 9.56 3.36 29.22
C ALA A 264 8.03 3.27 29.17
N PHE A 265 7.38 4.13 28.36
CA PHE A 265 5.93 4.08 28.13
C PHE A 265 5.52 2.74 27.47
N LEU A 266 6.25 2.29 26.43
CA LEU A 266 6.01 0.99 25.79
C LEU A 266 6.06 -0.14 26.81
N LEU A 267 7.09 -0.19 27.66
CA LEU A 267 7.26 -1.25 28.66
C LEU A 267 6.15 -1.22 29.71
N THR A 268 5.70 -0.02 30.11
CA THR A 268 4.55 0.13 31.02
C THR A 268 3.27 -0.45 30.39
N GLN A 269 3.01 -0.19 29.10
CA GLN A 269 1.88 -0.78 28.41
C GLN A 269 2.04 -2.29 28.25
N PHE A 270 3.24 -2.77 27.96
CA PHE A 270 3.54 -4.19 27.79
C PHE A 270 3.30 -4.99 29.06
N GLN A 271 3.66 -4.49 30.23
CA GLN A 271 3.40 -5.15 31.54
C GLN A 271 1.91 -5.44 31.77
N THR A 272 1.02 -4.61 31.21
CA THR A 272 -0.43 -4.76 31.38
C THR A 272 -1.10 -5.55 30.26
N ALA A 273 -0.56 -5.43 29.03
CA ALA A 273 -1.23 -5.94 27.83
C ALA A 273 -0.62 -7.25 27.29
N LEU A 274 0.60 -7.63 27.73
CA LEU A 274 1.37 -8.79 27.27
C LEU A 274 1.73 -8.80 25.78
N SER A 275 1.01 -8.08 24.92
CA SER A 275 1.35 -7.91 23.52
C SER A 275 1.21 -6.46 23.11
N CYS A 276 2.34 -5.86 22.72
CA CYS A 276 2.42 -4.46 22.30
C CYS A 276 3.12 -4.32 20.95
N LEU A 277 2.54 -3.49 20.10
CA LEU A 277 3.12 -3.07 18.84
C LEU A 277 3.43 -1.57 18.90
N PHE A 278 4.67 -1.18 18.61
CA PHE A 278 5.04 0.22 18.44
C PHE A 278 5.44 0.48 16.99
N ILE A 279 4.69 1.33 16.31
CA ILE A 279 4.95 1.71 14.92
C ILE A 279 5.53 3.11 14.89
N VAL A 280 6.70 3.26 14.28
CA VAL A 280 7.45 4.52 14.16
C VAL A 280 7.62 4.94 12.69
N ASN A 281 7.96 6.21 12.44
CA ASN A 281 8.08 6.75 11.09
C ASN A 281 9.43 6.47 10.44
N THR A 282 10.49 6.26 11.22
CA THR A 282 11.84 6.09 10.71
C THR A 282 12.49 4.79 11.19
N LYS A 283 13.40 4.25 10.36
CA LYS A 283 14.19 3.05 10.71
C LYS A 283 15.11 3.29 11.91
N LYS A 284 15.60 4.54 12.05
CA LYS A 284 16.44 4.93 13.18
C LYS A 284 15.67 4.80 14.49
N TRP A 285 14.47 5.37 14.58
CA TRP A 285 13.63 5.24 15.75
C TRP A 285 13.28 3.79 16.07
N ALA A 286 13.01 2.98 15.05
CA ALA A 286 12.76 1.54 15.26
C ALA A 286 13.98 0.83 15.90
N LYS A 287 15.17 1.13 15.41
CA LYS A 287 16.42 0.57 15.96
C LYS A 287 16.67 1.05 17.38
N ASP A 288 16.56 2.35 17.64
CA ASP A 288 16.86 2.96 18.94
C ASP A 288 15.91 2.42 20.03
N LEU A 289 14.60 2.32 19.75
CA LEU A 289 13.62 1.72 20.66
C LEU A 289 13.85 0.23 20.91
N TYR A 290 14.24 -0.51 19.87
CA TYR A 290 14.57 -1.93 20.02
C TYR A 290 15.77 -2.11 20.94
N GLN A 291 16.83 -1.33 20.75
CA GLN A 291 18.01 -1.32 21.63
C GLN A 291 17.66 -0.94 23.08
N TYR A 292 16.79 0.06 23.26
CA TYR A 292 16.27 0.40 24.58
C TYR A 292 15.60 -0.81 25.26
N CYS A 293 14.73 -1.53 24.55
CA CYS A 293 14.07 -2.71 25.09
C CYS A 293 15.06 -3.84 25.44
N GLN A 294 16.12 -4.04 24.65
CA GLN A 294 17.19 -4.98 24.96
C GLN A 294 17.91 -4.58 26.25
N GLN A 295 18.26 -3.30 26.42
CA GLN A 295 18.94 -2.79 27.63
C GLN A 295 18.04 -2.91 28.87
N GLN A 296 16.73 -2.90 28.73
CA GLN A 296 15.76 -3.14 29.80
C GLN A 296 15.45 -4.63 30.02
N ASN A 297 16.27 -5.53 29.45
CA ASN A 297 16.18 -6.99 29.59
C ASN A 297 14.82 -7.59 29.14
N VAL A 298 14.18 -7.03 28.12
CA VAL A 298 13.06 -7.70 27.47
C VAL A 298 13.58 -9.00 26.82
N PRO A 299 12.97 -10.18 27.11
CA PRO A 299 13.44 -11.45 26.56
C PRO A 299 13.54 -11.42 25.03
N SER A 300 14.67 -11.87 24.47
CA SER A 300 14.94 -11.81 23.02
C SER A 300 13.91 -12.58 22.19
N GLU A 301 13.36 -13.67 22.72
CA GLU A 301 12.29 -14.41 22.07
C GLU A 301 10.95 -13.67 22.03
N ALA A 302 10.73 -12.68 22.91
CA ALA A 302 9.52 -11.85 22.96
C ALA A 302 9.66 -10.52 22.19
N LEU A 303 10.88 -10.14 21.82
CA LEU A 303 11.21 -8.85 21.22
C LEU A 303 11.43 -8.99 19.71
N PHE A 304 10.69 -8.22 18.92
CA PHE A 304 10.72 -8.25 17.46
C PHE A 304 11.01 -6.86 16.89
N HIS A 305 11.91 -6.80 15.91
CA HIS A 305 12.18 -5.61 15.11
C HIS A 305 11.78 -5.87 13.66
N LEU A 306 11.04 -4.93 13.03
CA LEU A 306 10.60 -5.04 11.65
C LEU A 306 10.87 -3.75 10.87
N SER A 307 11.62 -3.87 9.79
CA SER A 307 11.88 -2.76 8.88
C SER A 307 12.15 -3.26 7.45
N THR A 308 12.19 -2.33 6.49
CA THR A 308 12.56 -2.65 5.11
C THR A 308 14.04 -2.94 4.90
N ASN A 309 14.87 -2.90 5.96
CA ASN A 309 16.25 -3.40 5.94
C ASN A 309 16.33 -4.93 5.99
N GLN A 310 15.23 -5.59 6.34
CA GLN A 310 15.11 -7.04 6.28
C GLN A 310 14.50 -7.45 4.94
N CYS A 311 15.03 -8.49 4.31
CA CYS A 311 14.47 -9.04 3.08
C CYS A 311 13.09 -9.69 3.30
N ALA A 312 12.35 -9.94 2.22
CA ALA A 312 11.00 -10.48 2.31
C ALA A 312 10.94 -11.85 3.02
N ALA A 313 11.91 -12.73 2.76
CA ALA A 313 12.00 -14.04 3.42
C ALA A 313 12.21 -13.89 4.94
N HIS A 314 13.08 -12.97 5.36
CA HIS A 314 13.33 -12.69 6.78
C HIS A 314 12.07 -12.18 7.48
N ARG A 315 11.40 -11.18 6.90
CA ARG A 315 10.15 -10.65 7.45
C ARG A 315 9.06 -11.71 7.58
N LYS A 316 8.93 -12.60 6.57
CA LYS A 316 7.98 -13.73 6.60
C LYS A 316 8.26 -14.67 7.78
N ALA A 317 9.53 -14.99 8.04
CA ALA A 317 9.92 -15.81 9.19
C ALA A 317 9.61 -15.14 10.53
N LEU A 318 9.89 -13.82 10.66
CA LEU A 318 9.55 -13.05 11.86
C LEU A 318 8.04 -13.00 12.12
N PHE A 319 7.24 -12.77 11.09
CA PHE A 319 5.78 -12.78 11.21
C PHE A 319 5.24 -14.14 11.65
N ALA A 320 5.78 -15.24 11.10
CA ALA A 320 5.37 -16.59 11.51
C ALA A 320 5.69 -16.86 13.00
N ARG A 321 6.89 -16.49 13.45
CA ARG A 321 7.30 -16.60 14.87
C ARG A 321 6.40 -15.76 15.78
N MET A 322 6.14 -14.51 15.41
CA MET A 322 5.28 -13.61 16.17
C MET A 322 3.85 -14.12 16.26
N LYS A 323 3.27 -14.58 15.13
CA LYS A 323 1.93 -15.17 15.07
C LYS A 323 1.81 -16.39 15.98
N GLN A 324 2.79 -17.30 15.93
CA GLN A 324 2.82 -18.48 16.80
C GLN A 324 2.83 -18.12 18.29
N ARG A 325 3.56 -17.06 18.69
CA ARG A 325 3.60 -16.58 20.07
C ARG A 325 2.26 -15.98 20.49
N LEU A 326 1.64 -15.17 19.63
CA LEU A 326 0.33 -14.58 19.89
C LEU A 326 -0.77 -15.65 20.04
N GLU A 327 -0.78 -16.67 19.18
CA GLU A 327 -1.72 -17.81 19.26
C GLU A 327 -1.57 -18.58 20.58
N LYS A 328 -0.33 -18.70 21.09
CA LYS A 328 -0.03 -19.31 22.38
C LYS A 328 -0.20 -18.36 23.57
N LYS A 329 -0.65 -17.13 23.35
CA LYS A 329 -0.77 -16.07 24.36
C LYS A 329 0.53 -15.80 25.12
N LEU A 330 1.67 -15.95 24.44
CA LEU A 330 3.00 -15.63 24.98
C LEU A 330 3.30 -14.13 24.78
N PRO A 331 4.13 -13.53 25.65
CA PRO A 331 4.50 -12.12 25.54
C PRO A 331 5.12 -11.77 24.20
N VAL A 332 4.71 -10.61 23.62
CA VAL A 332 5.24 -10.08 22.35
C VAL A 332 5.38 -8.57 22.43
N VAL A 333 6.59 -8.07 22.18
CA VAL A 333 6.87 -6.66 21.89
C VAL A 333 7.37 -6.57 20.46
N CYS A 334 6.67 -5.83 19.63
CA CYS A 334 7.07 -5.60 18.24
C CYS A 334 7.31 -4.11 18.00
N ILE A 335 8.48 -3.76 17.51
CA ILE A 335 8.84 -2.42 17.09
C ILE A 335 9.00 -2.43 15.57
N SER A 336 8.22 -1.63 14.87
CA SER A 336 8.15 -1.67 13.42
C SER A 336 8.07 -0.27 12.81
N THR A 337 8.53 -0.12 11.58
CA THR A 337 8.11 0.98 10.71
C THR A 337 6.70 0.72 10.17
N GLN A 338 6.15 1.61 9.31
CA GLN A 338 4.82 1.48 8.71
C GLN A 338 4.60 0.15 7.96
N LEU A 339 5.64 -0.63 7.76
CA LEU A 339 5.59 -1.94 7.09
C LEU A 339 4.49 -2.88 7.62
N ILE A 340 4.18 -2.78 8.92
CA ILE A 340 3.20 -3.65 9.60
C ILE A 340 1.76 -3.15 9.47
N GLU A 341 1.56 -1.90 9.04
CA GLU A 341 0.23 -1.29 8.92
C GLU A 341 -0.64 -1.98 7.87
N ALA A 342 0.00 -2.54 6.83
CA ALA A 342 -0.70 -3.21 5.75
C ALA A 342 -0.14 -4.62 5.48
N GLY A 343 -1.00 -5.56 5.05
CA GLY A 343 -0.59 -6.89 4.60
C GLY A 343 -0.16 -7.88 5.68
N VAL A 344 -0.49 -7.63 6.94
CA VAL A 344 -0.15 -8.55 8.04
C VAL A 344 -1.38 -8.87 8.87
N ASP A 345 -1.65 -10.15 9.06
CA ASP A 345 -2.77 -10.62 9.90
C ASP A 345 -2.29 -10.94 11.31
N ILE A 346 -2.17 -9.89 12.12
CA ILE A 346 -1.83 -9.96 13.53
C ILE A 346 -2.82 -9.14 14.36
N SER A 347 -3.04 -9.58 15.61
CA SER A 347 -3.88 -8.90 16.59
C SER A 347 -3.06 -8.68 17.85
N MET A 348 -2.86 -7.43 18.23
CA MET A 348 -2.15 -7.01 19.44
C MET A 348 -3.13 -6.46 20.48
N ALA A 349 -2.83 -6.61 21.75
CA ALA A 349 -3.67 -6.07 22.81
C ALA A 349 -3.51 -4.55 22.97
N CYS A 350 -2.31 -4.02 22.66
CA CYS A 350 -2.01 -2.59 22.68
C CYS A 350 -1.19 -2.21 21.44
N VAL A 351 -1.52 -1.04 20.88
CA VAL A 351 -0.75 -0.46 19.77
C VAL A 351 -0.33 0.95 20.15
N ILE A 352 0.93 1.28 19.91
CA ILE A 352 1.47 2.63 20.02
C ILE A 352 1.89 3.05 18.62
N ARG A 353 1.46 4.22 18.18
CA ARG A 353 1.79 4.79 16.88
C ARG A 353 2.46 6.15 17.04
N ALA A 354 3.62 6.33 16.49
CA ALA A 354 4.18 7.66 16.29
C ALA A 354 3.21 8.51 15.45
N LEU A 355 3.05 9.77 15.76
CA LEU A 355 2.18 10.67 15.01
C LEU A 355 2.53 10.61 13.51
N GLY A 356 1.54 10.41 12.69
CA GLY A 356 1.60 10.29 11.22
C GLY A 356 0.28 10.73 10.64
N GLY A 357 -0.02 10.41 9.39
CA GLY A 357 -1.33 10.66 8.79
C GLY A 357 -2.45 9.91 9.52
N LEU A 358 -3.66 10.46 9.54
CA LEU A 358 -4.80 9.85 10.23
C LEU A 358 -5.20 8.49 9.61
N ASP A 359 -5.00 8.34 8.32
CA ASP A 359 -5.14 7.07 7.58
C ASP A 359 -4.16 6.00 8.08
N SER A 360 -2.91 6.37 8.33
CA SER A 360 -1.89 5.50 8.91
C SER A 360 -2.23 5.14 10.37
N ILE A 361 -2.71 6.10 11.17
CA ILE A 361 -3.22 5.84 12.53
C ILE A 361 -4.38 4.83 12.50
N ALA A 362 -5.30 4.97 11.55
CA ALA A 362 -6.43 4.04 11.37
C ALA A 362 -5.96 2.62 10.99
N GLN A 363 -4.94 2.49 10.12
CA GLN A 363 -4.35 1.20 9.77
C GLN A 363 -3.64 0.55 10.96
N ALA A 364 -2.89 1.35 11.75
CA ALA A 364 -2.26 0.90 12.99
C ALA A 364 -3.31 0.42 14.01
N ALA A 365 -4.40 1.19 14.19
CA ALA A 365 -5.52 0.83 15.04
C ALA A 365 -6.19 -0.50 14.61
N GLY A 366 -6.21 -0.78 13.32
CA GLY A 366 -6.66 -2.04 12.76
C GLY A 366 -5.82 -3.26 13.14
N ARG A 367 -4.65 -3.09 13.76
CA ARG A 367 -3.81 -4.16 14.34
C ARG A 367 -4.07 -4.38 15.83
N CYS A 368 -4.86 -3.53 16.46
CA CYS A 368 -5.25 -3.63 17.85
C CYS A 368 -6.62 -4.33 17.97
N ASN A 369 -6.71 -5.38 18.81
CA ASN A 369 -7.96 -6.12 19.02
C ASN A 369 -8.71 -6.48 17.72
N ARG A 370 -7.96 -6.94 16.73
CA ARG A 370 -8.40 -7.09 15.32
C ARG A 370 -9.62 -7.98 15.16
N HIS A 371 -9.72 -9.03 15.96
CA HIS A 371 -10.81 -10.01 15.88
C HIS A 371 -11.87 -9.81 16.98
N GLY A 372 -11.73 -8.79 17.83
CA GLY A 372 -12.64 -8.56 18.95
C GLY A 372 -12.48 -9.62 20.05
N GLU A 373 -11.28 -10.15 20.24
CA GLU A 373 -10.98 -11.23 21.19
C GLU A 373 -11.01 -10.76 22.66
N ASN A 374 -10.77 -9.46 22.88
CA ASN A 374 -10.78 -8.89 24.21
C ASN A 374 -12.19 -8.47 24.60
N ALA A 375 -12.55 -8.67 25.88
CA ALA A 375 -13.84 -8.28 26.43
C ALA A 375 -14.11 -6.75 26.43
N GLY A 376 -13.11 -5.93 26.12
CA GLY A 376 -13.19 -4.47 26.04
C GLY A 376 -12.50 -3.92 24.80
N LYS A 377 -12.52 -2.60 24.64
CA LYS A 377 -11.80 -1.94 23.55
C LYS A 377 -10.29 -2.06 23.76
N GLY A 378 -9.58 -2.38 22.67
CA GLY A 378 -8.12 -2.35 22.63
C GLY A 378 -7.61 -0.91 22.79
N ARG A 379 -6.41 -0.75 23.32
CA ARG A 379 -5.81 0.59 23.54
C ARG A 379 -4.86 0.93 22.42
N VAL A 380 -5.09 2.09 21.81
CA VAL A 380 -4.22 2.67 20.80
C VAL A 380 -3.73 4.02 21.27
N TRP A 381 -2.42 4.18 21.35
CA TRP A 381 -1.79 5.42 21.75
C TRP A 381 -1.14 6.10 20.56
N VAL A 382 -1.35 7.40 20.39
CA VAL A 382 -0.63 8.21 19.41
C VAL A 382 0.33 9.10 20.16
N LEU A 383 1.62 9.06 19.81
CA LEU A 383 2.69 9.85 20.46
C LEU A 383 3.37 10.76 19.42
N ASN A 384 3.57 12.01 19.78
CA ASN A 384 4.44 12.93 19.03
C ASN A 384 5.90 12.72 19.46
N LEU A 385 6.69 12.07 18.62
CA LEU A 385 8.09 11.76 18.94
C LEU A 385 9.03 12.94 18.65
N GLN A 386 10.18 12.99 19.33
CA GLN A 386 11.27 13.93 19.00
C GLN A 386 11.98 13.46 17.74
N GLU A 387 11.33 13.62 16.57
CA GLU A 387 11.91 13.33 15.28
C GLU A 387 12.53 14.59 14.66
N PRO A 388 13.67 14.47 13.93
CA PRO A 388 14.08 15.58 13.06
C PRO A 388 12.99 15.84 12.01
N SER A 389 12.93 17.06 11.49
CA SER A 389 11.93 17.43 10.48
C SER A 389 11.87 16.40 9.35
N LEU A 390 10.71 15.79 9.16
CA LEU A 390 10.45 14.79 8.12
C LEU A 390 10.24 15.42 6.73
N ALA A 391 10.03 16.74 6.66
CA ALA A 391 9.69 17.48 5.43
C ALA A 391 10.66 17.23 4.25
N LYS A 392 11.96 17.04 4.52
CA LYS A 392 12.96 16.77 3.48
C LYS A 392 13.10 15.29 3.12
N VAL A 393 12.83 14.38 4.05
CA VAL A 393 13.10 12.95 3.89
C VAL A 393 11.83 12.16 3.59
N LEU A 394 10.73 12.53 4.24
CA LEU A 394 9.43 11.86 4.15
C LEU A 394 8.30 12.92 4.06
N PRO A 395 8.25 13.74 2.99
CA PRO A 395 7.34 14.88 2.89
C PRO A 395 5.86 14.49 2.96
N ASP A 396 5.49 13.32 2.46
CA ASP A 396 4.09 12.82 2.55
C ASP A 396 3.69 12.51 3.98
N ILE A 397 4.62 11.97 4.79
CA ILE A 397 4.37 11.70 6.21
C ILE A 397 4.29 13.00 6.99
N ASP A 398 5.18 13.96 6.72
CA ASP A 398 5.19 15.27 7.36
C ASP A 398 3.88 16.03 7.11
N ALA A 399 3.43 16.09 5.87
CA ALA A 399 2.16 16.71 5.49
C ALA A 399 0.97 16.02 6.17
N GLY A 400 0.94 14.67 6.18
CA GLY A 400 -0.10 13.89 6.85
C GLY A 400 -0.11 14.11 8.36
N GLN A 401 1.07 14.17 8.99
CA GLN A 401 1.26 14.41 10.43
C GLN A 401 0.67 15.74 10.86
N GLN A 402 0.97 16.84 10.14
CA GLN A 402 0.46 18.17 10.43
C GLN A 402 -1.08 18.22 10.41
N GLN A 403 -1.71 17.59 9.42
CA GLN A 403 -3.17 17.59 9.33
C GLN A 403 -3.82 16.62 10.33
N ALA A 404 -3.18 15.48 10.61
CA ALA A 404 -3.65 14.55 11.64
C ALA A 404 -3.61 15.18 13.04
N GLU A 405 -2.53 15.89 13.38
CA GLU A 405 -2.40 16.61 14.66
C GLU A 405 -3.52 17.64 14.84
N ARG A 406 -3.84 18.39 13.79
CA ARG A 406 -4.94 19.34 13.78
C ARG A 406 -6.29 18.66 14.07
N VAL A 407 -6.59 17.57 13.36
CA VAL A 407 -7.85 16.83 13.53
C VAL A 407 -7.91 16.16 14.90
N LEU A 408 -6.81 15.60 15.42
CA LEU A 408 -6.74 15.02 16.76
C LEU A 408 -7.10 16.03 17.86
N ARG A 409 -6.70 17.29 17.68
CA ARG A 409 -7.07 18.38 18.61
C ARG A 409 -8.51 18.84 18.42
N GLU A 410 -8.98 19.00 17.18
CA GLU A 410 -10.35 19.44 16.87
C GLU A 410 -11.41 18.42 17.31
N PHE A 411 -11.09 17.12 17.22
CA PHE A 411 -11.97 16.01 17.61
C PHE A 411 -11.59 15.40 18.98
N ALA A 412 -10.92 16.16 19.85
CA ALA A 412 -10.54 15.67 21.17
C ALA A 412 -11.75 15.13 21.95
N GLY A 413 -11.63 13.90 22.47
CA GLY A 413 -12.71 13.21 23.18
C GLY A 413 -13.77 12.54 22.29
N GLN A 414 -13.65 12.61 20.98
CA GLN A 414 -14.50 11.90 20.02
C GLN A 414 -13.74 10.72 19.40
N ASP A 415 -14.48 9.79 18.76
CA ASP A 415 -13.86 8.70 18.02
C ASP A 415 -13.36 9.22 16.66
N ILE A 416 -12.04 9.37 16.54
CA ILE A 416 -11.37 9.89 15.34
C ILE A 416 -11.40 8.94 14.14
N LEU A 417 -11.82 7.68 14.32
CA LEU A 417 -12.01 6.73 13.22
C LEU A 417 -13.37 6.88 12.55
N GLN A 418 -14.26 7.71 13.08
CA GLN A 418 -15.55 7.99 12.46
C GLN A 418 -15.39 8.69 11.10
N PRO A 419 -16.28 8.45 10.14
CA PRO A 419 -16.21 9.02 8.79
C PRO A 419 -16.05 10.55 8.77
N LYS A 420 -16.66 11.25 9.72
CA LYS A 420 -16.58 12.71 9.82
C LYS A 420 -15.15 13.22 10.07
N ALA A 421 -14.43 12.63 11.02
CA ALA A 421 -13.05 13.03 11.32
C ALA A 421 -12.10 12.68 10.17
N MET A 422 -12.27 11.51 9.55
CA MET A 422 -11.50 11.09 8.38
C MET A 422 -11.73 12.00 7.18
N ARG A 423 -12.97 12.38 6.93
CA ARG A 423 -13.31 13.33 5.87
C ARG A 423 -12.61 14.67 6.09
N GLN A 424 -12.69 15.23 7.33
CA GLN A 424 -12.04 16.48 7.68
C GLN A 424 -10.52 16.43 7.49
N TYR A 425 -9.90 15.30 7.84
CA TYR A 425 -8.47 15.08 7.60
C TYR A 425 -8.13 15.15 6.11
N PHE A 426 -8.87 14.43 5.25
CA PHE A 426 -8.60 14.45 3.81
C PHE A 426 -8.92 15.81 3.17
N GLU A 427 -9.91 16.55 3.66
CA GLU A 427 -10.18 17.93 3.22
C GLU A 427 -8.95 18.81 3.44
N TYR A 428 -8.36 18.79 4.65
CA TYR A 428 -7.14 19.53 4.94
C TYR A 428 -5.94 19.05 4.14
N TYR A 429 -5.74 17.74 4.05
CA TYR A 429 -4.61 17.13 3.38
C TYR A 429 -4.60 17.43 1.88
N PHE A 430 -5.71 17.22 1.19
CA PHE A 430 -5.82 17.49 -0.25
C PHE A 430 -5.89 18.99 -0.57
N TYR A 431 -6.50 19.79 0.29
CA TYR A 431 -6.50 21.24 0.12
C TYR A 431 -5.08 21.80 0.13
N GLN A 432 -4.27 21.41 1.08
CA GLN A 432 -2.87 21.86 1.18
C GLN A 432 -2.04 21.42 -0.03
N ARG A 433 -2.31 20.25 -0.55
CA ARG A 433 -1.53 19.59 -1.62
C ARG A 433 -2.17 19.64 -3.01
N SER A 434 -3.22 20.43 -3.19
CA SER A 434 -3.97 20.47 -4.45
C SER A 434 -3.11 20.85 -5.67
N ASP A 435 -2.06 21.63 -5.49
CA ASP A 435 -1.14 22.01 -6.58
C ASP A 435 -0.23 20.86 -7.02
N GLU A 436 0.01 19.87 -6.14
CA GLU A 436 0.81 18.68 -6.45
C GLU A 436 0.04 17.64 -7.28
N MET A 437 -1.30 17.65 -7.25
CA MET A 437 -2.17 16.59 -7.80
C MET A 437 -2.06 16.41 -9.33
N ALA A 438 -1.47 17.37 -10.05
CA ALA A 438 -1.32 17.35 -11.50
C ALA A 438 0.02 16.77 -11.99
N TYR A 439 0.84 16.22 -11.09
CA TYR A 439 2.16 15.67 -11.35
C TYR A 439 3.15 16.72 -11.89
N ALA A 440 3.72 17.53 -11.01
CA ALA A 440 4.77 18.50 -11.36
C ALA A 440 6.01 17.79 -11.93
N VAL A 441 6.51 18.25 -13.08
CA VAL A 441 7.73 17.71 -13.69
C VAL A 441 8.93 18.47 -13.16
N LYS A 442 9.88 17.78 -12.52
CA LYS A 442 11.10 18.39 -11.97
C LYS A 442 11.91 19.05 -13.08
N ASN A 443 12.40 20.25 -12.80
CA ASN A 443 13.23 21.06 -13.71
C ASN A 443 12.54 21.48 -15.02
N SER A 444 11.24 21.47 -15.10
CA SER A 444 10.49 21.90 -16.25
C SER A 444 9.76 23.23 -15.99
N ALA A 445 10.10 24.26 -16.77
CA ALA A 445 9.31 25.49 -16.87
C ALA A 445 7.98 25.25 -17.65
N SER A 446 7.73 24.04 -18.11
CA SER A 446 6.69 23.68 -19.09
C SER A 446 5.50 22.93 -18.49
N GLY A 447 5.10 23.24 -17.25
CA GLY A 447 3.87 22.72 -16.67
C GLY A 447 3.99 21.34 -16.02
N SER A 448 2.85 20.72 -15.78
CA SER A 448 2.71 19.39 -15.19
C SER A 448 2.68 18.27 -16.25
N LEU A 449 2.80 17.03 -15.82
CA LEU A 449 2.63 15.87 -16.69
C LEU A 449 1.22 15.83 -17.30
N LEU A 450 0.21 16.24 -16.53
CA LEU A 450 -1.16 16.36 -16.99
C LEU A 450 -1.27 17.36 -18.16
N ASP A 451 -0.57 18.51 -18.04
CA ASP A 451 -0.52 19.50 -19.14
C ASP A 451 0.12 18.91 -20.41
N TRP A 452 1.18 18.11 -20.25
CA TRP A 452 1.85 17.46 -21.39
C TRP A 452 0.98 16.44 -22.12
N LEU A 453 0.10 15.78 -21.37
CA LEU A 453 -0.84 14.78 -21.88
C LEU A 453 -2.16 15.39 -22.37
N SER A 454 -2.38 16.69 -22.14
CA SER A 454 -3.54 17.43 -22.60
C SER A 454 -3.18 18.50 -23.64
N ASP A 455 -3.51 19.76 -23.43
CA ASP A 455 -3.29 20.84 -24.39
C ASP A 455 -1.83 21.21 -24.62
N ASN A 456 -0.95 20.87 -23.67
CA ASN A 456 0.49 21.12 -23.74
C ASN A 456 0.85 22.59 -24.09
N GLY A 457 0.05 23.54 -23.59
CA GLY A 457 0.13 24.95 -23.93
C GLY A 457 1.43 25.66 -23.54
N TYR A 458 2.18 25.05 -22.59
CA TYR A 458 3.48 25.56 -22.14
C TYR A 458 4.64 25.17 -23.07
N ASN A 459 4.42 24.31 -24.07
CA ASN A 459 5.45 23.89 -24.99
C ASN A 459 5.69 24.98 -26.05
N ASN A 460 6.93 25.47 -26.16
CA ASN A 460 7.31 26.44 -27.19
C ASN A 460 7.01 25.97 -28.63
N TYR A 461 7.04 24.66 -28.86
CA TYR A 461 6.64 24.04 -30.13
C TYR A 461 5.14 24.18 -30.36
N ALA A 462 4.35 24.01 -29.31
CA ALA A 462 2.90 24.16 -29.32
C ALA A 462 2.49 25.61 -29.59
N ALA A 463 3.13 26.59 -28.94
CA ALA A 463 2.87 28.01 -29.15
C ALA A 463 3.18 28.46 -30.58
N LYS A 464 4.26 27.97 -31.19
CA LYS A 464 4.58 28.21 -32.61
C LYS A 464 3.56 27.57 -33.57
N ASN A 465 2.91 26.48 -33.18
CA ASN A 465 1.91 25.81 -33.99
C ASN A 465 0.50 26.37 -33.79
N ASP A 466 0.26 27.17 -32.75
CA ASP A 466 -1.04 27.80 -32.51
C ASP A 466 -1.41 28.78 -33.63
N GLN A 467 -0.41 29.47 -34.22
CA GLN A 467 -0.59 30.26 -35.44
C GLN A 467 -1.04 29.40 -36.64
N ARG A 468 -0.57 28.15 -36.75
CA ARG A 468 -1.01 27.19 -37.78
C ARG A 468 -2.40 26.58 -37.49
N ARG A 469 -2.78 26.42 -36.21
CA ARG A 469 -4.14 26.06 -35.80
C ARG A 469 -5.16 27.13 -36.22
N GLN A 470 -4.84 28.39 -36.03
CA GLN A 470 -5.71 29.50 -36.42
C GLN A 470 -5.93 29.55 -37.94
N THR A 471 -4.99 29.05 -38.74
CA THR A 471 -5.09 28.96 -40.20
C THR A 471 -5.76 27.68 -40.71
N LYS A 472 -6.30 26.79 -39.82
CA LYS A 472 -6.99 25.52 -40.13
C LYS A 472 -6.24 24.51 -41.02
N GLN A 473 -4.94 24.60 -41.13
CA GLN A 473 -4.19 23.81 -42.11
C GLN A 473 -3.87 22.36 -41.65
N TYR A 474 -3.77 22.06 -40.34
CA TYR A 474 -3.61 20.67 -39.84
C TYR A 474 -4.01 20.55 -38.35
N PRO A 475 -4.74 19.48 -37.95
CA PRO A 475 -4.94 19.14 -36.54
C PRO A 475 -3.64 18.50 -36.01
N LEU A 476 -2.71 19.31 -35.52
CA LEU A 476 -1.54 18.77 -34.85
C LEU A 476 -1.90 18.34 -33.44
N LEU A 477 -1.66 17.07 -33.14
CA LEU A 477 -1.71 16.56 -31.77
C LEU A 477 -0.56 17.20 -30.98
N MET A 478 -0.89 17.96 -29.96
CA MET A 478 0.06 18.73 -29.15
C MET A 478 0.65 17.92 -28.00
N HIS A 479 0.09 16.75 -27.73
CA HIS A 479 0.45 15.86 -26.63
C HIS A 479 1.91 15.38 -26.73
N SER A 480 2.60 15.38 -25.60
CA SER A 480 4.00 14.92 -25.50
C SER A 480 4.11 13.53 -24.88
N PHE A 481 3.36 12.53 -25.37
CA PHE A 481 3.27 11.19 -24.79
C PHE A 481 4.63 10.54 -24.52
N LYS A 482 5.58 10.61 -25.46
CA LYS A 482 6.90 9.99 -25.28
C LYS A 482 7.71 10.67 -24.16
N SER A 483 7.66 11.99 -24.08
CA SER A 483 8.34 12.76 -23.03
C SER A 483 7.66 12.54 -21.68
N ALA A 484 6.33 12.52 -21.65
CA ALA A 484 5.55 12.24 -20.46
C ALA A 484 5.86 10.84 -19.91
N GLY A 485 5.85 9.81 -20.77
CA GLY A 485 6.18 8.45 -20.35
C GLY A 485 7.60 8.27 -19.83
N ARG A 486 8.57 9.07 -20.31
CA ARG A 486 9.95 9.08 -19.78
C ARG A 486 10.06 9.81 -18.44
N ALA A 487 9.26 10.84 -18.23
CA ALA A 487 9.25 11.64 -17.01
C ALA A 487 8.40 10.99 -15.90
N PHE A 488 7.49 10.08 -16.27
CA PHE A 488 6.58 9.44 -15.32
C PHE A 488 7.30 8.41 -14.45
N GLN A 489 7.15 8.53 -13.16
CA GLN A 489 7.61 7.57 -12.14
C GLN A 489 6.59 7.55 -11.01
N VAL A 490 5.98 6.41 -10.74
CA VAL A 490 5.02 6.29 -9.63
C VAL A 490 5.72 6.51 -8.29
N ILE A 491 6.90 5.90 -8.13
CA ILE A 491 7.71 5.98 -6.90
C ILE A 491 8.97 6.80 -7.21
N ASP A 492 9.13 7.94 -6.55
CA ASP A 492 10.31 8.80 -6.66
C ASP A 492 11.52 8.29 -5.85
N ALA A 493 11.62 6.98 -5.67
CA ALA A 493 12.71 6.41 -4.89
C ALA A 493 13.66 5.64 -5.82
N PRO A 494 14.78 6.22 -6.23
CA PRO A 494 15.80 5.51 -7.00
C PRO A 494 16.53 4.51 -6.09
N THR A 495 15.83 3.43 -5.74
CA THR A 495 16.42 2.37 -4.93
C THR A 495 17.15 1.36 -5.82
N ARG A 496 18.21 0.74 -5.27
CA ARG A 496 18.92 -0.37 -5.89
C ARG A 496 18.74 -1.62 -5.03
N ALA A 497 18.49 -2.75 -5.69
CA ALA A 497 18.36 -4.05 -5.02
C ALA A 497 19.74 -4.61 -4.67
N VAL A 498 19.88 -5.10 -3.44
CA VAL A 498 21.08 -5.80 -2.94
C VAL A 498 20.63 -7.16 -2.41
N ILE A 499 21.21 -8.25 -2.92
CA ILE A 499 20.94 -9.60 -2.44
C ILE A 499 21.65 -9.76 -1.07
N VAL A 500 20.94 -10.28 -0.08
CA VAL A 500 21.45 -10.40 1.29
C VAL A 500 21.64 -11.85 1.70
N PRO A 501 22.65 -12.16 2.52
CA PRO A 501 23.04 -13.53 2.91
C PRO A 501 22.15 -14.08 4.04
N TYR A 502 20.83 -13.92 3.93
CA TYR A 502 19.87 -14.46 4.90
C TYR A 502 19.40 -15.84 4.47
N GLY A 503 19.50 -16.84 5.35
CA GLY A 503 19.04 -18.21 5.09
C GLY A 503 19.59 -18.78 3.77
N GLU A 504 18.73 -19.21 2.88
CA GLU A 504 19.12 -19.72 1.54
C GLU A 504 19.76 -18.65 0.64
N GLY A 505 19.61 -17.36 0.97
CA GLY A 505 20.21 -16.26 0.23
C GLY A 505 21.74 -16.38 0.12
N LYS A 506 22.42 -16.89 1.17
CA LYS A 506 23.86 -17.17 1.14
C LYS A 506 24.23 -18.19 0.06
N ALA A 507 23.51 -19.29 0.00
CA ALA A 507 23.74 -20.34 -1.03
C ALA A 507 23.42 -19.83 -2.45
N LEU A 508 22.43 -18.97 -2.60
CA LEU A 508 22.08 -18.36 -3.89
C LEU A 508 23.14 -17.36 -4.36
N ILE A 509 23.70 -16.56 -3.46
CA ILE A 509 24.85 -15.68 -3.77
C ILE A 509 26.02 -16.50 -4.30
N ALA A 510 26.39 -17.59 -3.61
CA ALA A 510 27.48 -18.47 -4.05
C ALA A 510 27.21 -19.08 -5.46
N LYS A 511 25.98 -19.51 -5.73
CA LYS A 511 25.58 -20.00 -7.06
C LYS A 511 25.66 -18.91 -8.12
N LEU A 512 25.17 -17.72 -7.85
CA LEU A 512 25.22 -16.58 -8.79
C LEU A 512 26.67 -16.16 -9.11
N CYS A 513 27.57 -16.21 -8.12
CA CYS A 513 28.99 -15.89 -8.33
C CYS A 513 29.74 -16.97 -9.15
N GLY A 514 29.26 -18.21 -9.14
CA GLY A 514 29.87 -19.34 -9.88
C GLY A 514 29.19 -19.73 -11.18
N GLU A 515 28.09 -19.04 -11.57
CA GLU A 515 27.28 -19.44 -12.74
C GLU A 515 27.59 -18.56 -13.95
N TYR A 516 27.89 -19.21 -15.06
CA TYR A 516 28.22 -18.56 -16.34
C TYR A 516 27.18 -18.80 -17.44
N GLU A 517 26.22 -19.72 -17.23
CA GLU A 517 25.14 -19.94 -18.18
C GLU A 517 24.00 -18.92 -17.93
N PRO A 518 23.65 -18.05 -18.91
CA PRO A 518 22.67 -16.98 -18.72
C PRO A 518 21.30 -17.48 -18.22
N LYS A 519 20.84 -18.62 -18.71
CA LYS A 519 19.53 -19.16 -18.32
C LYS A 519 19.50 -19.60 -16.85
N ALA A 520 20.55 -20.27 -16.38
CA ALA A 520 20.69 -20.70 -14.99
C ALA A 520 20.88 -19.47 -14.07
N PHE A 521 21.71 -18.52 -14.49
CA PHE A 521 21.92 -17.25 -13.77
C PHE A 521 20.60 -16.49 -13.53
N TYR A 522 19.78 -16.30 -14.59
CA TYR A 522 18.46 -15.66 -14.44
C TYR A 522 17.51 -16.49 -13.57
N GLY A 523 17.61 -17.80 -13.57
CA GLY A 523 16.86 -18.68 -12.68
C GLY A 523 17.20 -18.43 -11.21
N TYR A 524 18.49 -18.37 -10.87
CA TYR A 524 18.95 -18.04 -9.51
C TYR A 524 18.65 -16.60 -9.11
N LEU A 525 18.76 -15.64 -10.02
CA LEU A 525 18.43 -14.26 -9.78
C LEU A 525 16.95 -14.08 -9.42
N ASN A 526 16.05 -14.78 -10.10
CA ASN A 526 14.63 -14.77 -9.75
C ASN A 526 14.40 -15.33 -8.34
N GLN A 527 15.08 -16.42 -7.97
CA GLN A 527 15.00 -16.96 -6.59
C GLN A 527 15.56 -16.00 -5.56
N ALA A 528 16.58 -15.22 -5.91
CA ALA A 528 17.22 -14.26 -5.01
C ALA A 528 16.35 -13.01 -4.73
N GLN A 529 15.29 -12.76 -5.49
CA GLN A 529 14.41 -11.59 -5.27
C GLN A 529 13.83 -11.55 -3.86
N ARG A 530 13.42 -12.69 -3.28
CA ARG A 530 12.90 -12.77 -1.90
C ARG A 530 13.97 -12.52 -0.83
N PHE A 531 15.24 -12.60 -1.21
CA PHE A 531 16.41 -12.31 -0.37
C PHE A 531 17.07 -10.98 -0.71
N SER A 532 16.35 -10.08 -1.39
CA SER A 532 16.85 -8.76 -1.76
C SER A 532 16.28 -7.67 -0.87
N VAL A 533 17.09 -6.65 -0.62
CA VAL A 533 16.75 -5.42 0.08
C VAL A 533 16.96 -4.25 -0.86
N ASN A 534 15.96 -3.38 -0.98
CA ASN A 534 16.07 -2.15 -1.75
C ASN A 534 16.66 -1.04 -0.89
N VAL A 535 17.77 -0.46 -1.31
CA VAL A 535 18.49 0.60 -0.60
C VAL A 535 18.44 1.91 -1.37
N PHE A 536 18.33 3.03 -0.64
CA PHE A 536 18.36 4.39 -1.20
C PHE A 536 19.78 4.80 -1.58
N PRO A 537 19.98 5.80 -2.46
CA PRO A 537 21.29 6.24 -2.93
C PRO A 537 22.27 6.57 -1.81
N ASN A 538 21.81 7.28 -0.79
CA ASN A 538 22.64 7.65 0.36
C ASN A 538 23.11 6.44 1.20
N VAL A 539 22.31 5.38 1.25
CA VAL A 539 22.69 4.11 1.90
C VAL A 539 23.62 3.33 0.97
N TRP A 540 23.34 3.33 -0.33
CA TRP A 540 24.16 2.71 -1.35
C TRP A 540 25.60 3.26 -1.34
N GLU A 541 25.76 4.59 -1.32
CA GLU A 541 27.08 5.24 -1.23
C GLU A 541 27.85 4.80 -0.01
N LYS A 542 27.23 4.75 1.17
CA LYS A 542 27.85 4.25 2.39
C LYS A 542 28.25 2.78 2.31
N LEU A 543 27.44 1.93 1.68
CA LEU A 543 27.75 0.52 1.47
C LEU A 543 28.95 0.32 0.51
N ILE A 544 29.09 1.16 -0.50
CA ILE A 544 30.27 1.19 -1.37
C ILE A 544 31.51 1.64 -0.58
N GLU A 545 31.42 2.76 0.15
CA GLU A 545 32.52 3.32 0.94
C GLU A 545 33.04 2.33 2.01
N SER A 546 32.14 1.57 2.63
CA SER A 546 32.49 0.54 3.61
C SER A 546 32.88 -0.82 2.99
N ASN A 547 32.91 -0.92 1.66
CA ASN A 547 33.14 -2.18 0.93
C ASN A 547 32.19 -3.31 1.34
N ALA A 548 30.95 -2.94 1.67
CA ALA A 548 29.92 -3.84 2.17
C ALA A 548 29.16 -4.57 1.05
N ILE A 549 29.17 -4.05 -0.17
CA ILE A 549 28.49 -4.64 -1.33
C ILE A 549 29.47 -4.93 -2.46
N HIS A 550 29.24 -6.04 -3.15
CA HIS A 550 30.07 -6.50 -4.25
C HIS A 550 29.21 -6.80 -5.48
N GLU A 551 29.72 -6.48 -6.66
CA GLU A 551 29.07 -6.78 -7.92
C GLU A 551 29.40 -8.22 -8.38
N ILE A 552 28.40 -8.91 -8.91
CA ILE A 552 28.57 -10.24 -9.47
C ILE A 552 28.99 -10.12 -10.94
N ALA A 553 30.24 -10.38 -11.25
CA ALA A 553 30.81 -10.55 -12.60
C ALA A 553 30.30 -9.50 -13.64
N ASP A 554 30.36 -8.22 -13.33
CA ASP A 554 29.95 -7.08 -14.18
C ASP A 554 28.49 -7.17 -14.71
N THR A 555 27.60 -7.85 -13.95
CA THR A 555 26.21 -8.06 -14.34
C THR A 555 25.26 -6.93 -13.92
N GLY A 556 25.74 -5.98 -13.11
CA GLY A 556 24.89 -4.97 -12.44
C GLY A 556 24.09 -5.52 -11.25
N VAL A 557 24.31 -6.78 -10.85
CA VAL A 557 23.69 -7.43 -9.69
C VAL A 557 24.66 -7.36 -8.51
N TYR A 558 24.17 -6.90 -7.37
CA TYR A 558 24.97 -6.68 -6.18
C TYR A 558 24.51 -7.57 -5.02
N TYR A 559 25.47 -8.04 -4.23
CA TYR A 559 25.21 -8.76 -3.00
C TYR A 559 25.92 -8.12 -1.81
N LEU A 560 25.37 -8.34 -0.61
CA LEU A 560 25.86 -7.80 0.65
C LEU A 560 26.85 -8.77 1.30
N ASN A 561 27.95 -8.24 1.85
CA ASN A 561 28.85 -8.98 2.72
C ASN A 561 28.12 -9.40 4.02
N GLU A 562 28.38 -10.60 4.52
CA GLU A 562 27.71 -11.18 5.69
C GLU A 562 27.83 -10.31 6.95
N ARG A 563 28.96 -9.61 7.12
CA ARG A 563 29.21 -8.72 8.28
C ARG A 563 28.23 -7.54 8.37
N HIS A 564 27.54 -7.22 7.27
CA HIS A 564 26.60 -6.10 7.17
C HIS A 564 25.13 -6.54 7.22
N TYR A 565 24.86 -7.79 7.59
CA TYR A 565 23.49 -8.30 7.78
C TYR A 565 23.35 -9.00 9.13
N SER A 566 22.35 -8.58 9.90
CA SER A 566 22.02 -9.24 11.18
C SER A 566 20.60 -9.83 11.16
N GLU A 567 20.38 -10.84 12.01
CA GLU A 567 19.04 -11.39 12.25
C GLU A 567 18.11 -10.43 13.00
N GLU A 568 18.65 -9.41 13.65
CA GLU A 568 17.88 -8.43 14.41
C GLU A 568 17.45 -7.26 13.54
N TYR A 569 18.40 -6.63 12.82
CA TYR A 569 18.17 -5.37 12.10
C TYR A 569 18.08 -5.51 10.60
N GLY A 570 18.53 -6.66 10.03
CA GLY A 570 18.73 -6.80 8.61
C GLY A 570 19.98 -6.08 8.11
N LEU A 571 19.91 -5.47 6.92
CA LEU A 571 21.02 -4.75 6.30
C LEU A 571 21.39 -3.47 7.07
N ALA A 572 22.68 -3.28 7.32
CA ALA A 572 23.25 -2.07 7.90
C ALA A 572 24.51 -1.64 7.14
N ALA A 573 24.77 -0.33 7.11
CA ALA A 573 26.02 0.20 6.51
C ALA A 573 27.24 -0.09 7.39
N ASP A 574 27.04 -0.11 8.70
CA ASP A 574 28.09 -0.48 9.66
C ASP A 574 28.10 -2.00 9.86
N GLU A 575 29.24 -2.58 10.21
CA GLU A 575 29.35 -4.00 10.57
C GLU A 575 28.49 -4.31 11.81
N VAL A 576 27.59 -5.29 11.69
CA VAL A 576 26.63 -5.66 12.75
C VAL A 576 26.66 -7.13 13.13
N ALA A 577 27.29 -7.99 12.32
CA ALA A 577 27.49 -9.41 12.64
C ALA A 577 28.84 -9.60 13.36
N PRO A 578 28.90 -10.43 14.40
CA PRO A 578 30.20 -10.80 15.02
C PRO A 578 31.07 -11.51 13.98
N MET A 579 32.38 -11.25 14.04
CA MET A 579 33.36 -11.99 13.25
C MET A 579 33.30 -13.46 13.67
N ASP A 580 32.87 -14.37 12.79
CA ASP A 580 33.14 -15.79 13.00
C ASP A 580 34.63 -16.03 12.83
N PHE A 581 35.31 -16.34 13.92
CA PHE A 581 36.75 -16.58 13.99
C PHE A 581 37.21 -17.87 13.25
N TYR A 582 36.36 -18.47 12.41
CA TYR A 582 36.63 -19.76 11.78
C TYR A 582 36.90 -19.72 10.26
N ASP A 583 37.07 -18.52 9.68
CA ASP A 583 37.53 -18.39 8.30
C ASP A 583 38.97 -17.86 8.23
N LEU A 584 39.94 -18.68 8.74
CA LEU A 584 41.36 -18.62 8.41
C LEU A 584 41.78 -19.90 7.74
#